data_0e6fc5deaab01aa1223e90738cd314df
#
_entry.id   0e6fc5deaab01aa1223e90738cd314df
#
_cell.length_a   1.000
_cell.length_b   1.000
_cell.length_c   1.000
_cell.angle_alpha   90.00
_cell.angle_beta   90.00
_cell.angle_gamma   90.00
#
_symmetry.space_group_name_H-M   'P 1'
#
loop_
_entity.id
_entity.type
_entity.pdbx_description
1 polymer ?
#
loop_
_entity_poly.entity_id
_entity_poly.type
_entity_poly.pdbx_seq_one_letter_code
_entity_poly.pdbx_strand_id
1 'polypeptide(L)'
;MRGARPAAGGGRWVEISPERLRGWLDGFYGRHDGAAEDSLTLTGASNGDTATLHPPPGFDGVTDVDGLLTALIRPPRIGLLLARKGAVAAGVVDGTAVVVSKVERHYVQGRTAAGGQSQQRYARRRDNQATAAANRAADVVARVLLPYGTADAEEPIGALVCGGDRLMVDAVLADRRLAPLLPLRHPHLLDCPEPRLAVLQDAAVAARRVRIHLVP
;
A
#
# COMPACT_ATOMS: atom_id res chain seq x y z
N MET A 1 8.79 10.51 -11.97
CA MET A 1 9.23 9.09 -12.07
C MET A 1 10.09 8.79 -10.85
N ARG A 2 9.64 7.95 -9.93
CA ARG A 2 10.57 7.37 -8.95
C ARG A 2 11.47 6.42 -9.74
N GLY A 3 12.80 6.53 -9.59
CA GLY A 3 13.76 5.70 -10.31
C GLY A 3 13.56 4.21 -10.04
N ALA A 4 14.05 3.37 -10.95
CA ALA A 4 14.05 1.91 -10.80
C ALA A 4 14.76 1.52 -9.49
N ARG A 5 14.17 0.60 -8.71
CA ARG A 5 14.75 0.10 -7.45
C ARG A 5 15.28 -1.31 -7.67
N PRO A 6 16.46 -1.66 -7.16
CA PRO A 6 16.94 -3.05 -7.19
C PRO A 6 15.92 -4.00 -6.55
N ALA A 7 15.74 -5.19 -7.13
CA ALA A 7 14.90 -6.24 -6.58
C ALA A 7 15.74 -7.25 -5.78
N ALA A 8 15.22 -7.73 -4.66
CA ALA A 8 15.80 -8.87 -3.96
C ALA A 8 15.66 -10.12 -4.89
N GLY A 9 16.76 -10.80 -5.19
CA GLY A 9 16.77 -11.94 -6.11
C GLY A 9 17.15 -11.58 -7.56
N GLY A 10 17.50 -10.33 -7.82
CA GLY A 10 17.94 -9.84 -9.15
C GLY A 10 16.89 -8.99 -9.86
N GLY A 11 17.34 -8.28 -10.91
CA GLY A 11 16.46 -7.39 -11.65
C GLY A 11 16.14 -6.08 -10.92
N ARG A 12 15.07 -5.42 -11.35
CA ARG A 12 14.65 -4.13 -10.81
C ARG A 12 13.14 -3.95 -10.83
N TRP A 13 12.62 -3.18 -9.89
CA TRP A 13 11.23 -2.75 -9.84
C TRP A 13 11.04 -1.40 -10.53
N VAL A 14 10.01 -1.32 -11.35
CA VAL A 14 9.52 -0.07 -11.95
C VAL A 14 8.05 0.10 -11.56
N GLU A 15 7.64 1.33 -11.26
CA GLU A 15 6.26 1.66 -10.93
C GLU A 15 5.69 2.58 -12.02
N ILE A 16 4.64 2.13 -12.68
CA ILE A 16 4.01 2.82 -13.81
C ILE A 16 2.57 3.19 -13.44
N SER A 17 2.18 4.44 -13.66
CA SER A 17 0.79 4.83 -13.50
C SER A 17 -0.10 4.20 -14.58
N PRO A 18 -1.38 3.92 -14.29
CA PRO A 18 -2.30 3.32 -15.25
C PRO A 18 -2.31 4.02 -16.61
N GLU A 19 -2.31 5.35 -16.60
CA GLU A 19 -2.38 6.20 -17.79
C GLU A 19 -1.14 6.05 -18.71
N ARG A 20 -0.03 5.59 -18.16
CA ARG A 20 1.25 5.41 -18.88
C ARG A 20 1.58 3.95 -19.20
N LEU A 21 0.74 3.01 -18.71
CA LEU A 21 1.05 1.59 -18.84
C LEU A 21 1.07 1.16 -20.32
N ARG A 22 0.08 1.56 -21.10
CA ARG A 22 0.03 1.23 -22.54
C ARG A 22 1.30 1.68 -23.27
N GLY A 23 1.69 2.93 -23.12
CA GLY A 23 2.90 3.45 -23.76
C GLY A 23 4.20 2.81 -23.23
N TRP A 24 4.18 2.31 -21.99
CA TRP A 24 5.30 1.54 -21.43
C TRP A 24 5.38 0.15 -22.09
N LEU A 25 4.24 -0.52 -22.28
CA LEU A 25 4.13 -1.82 -22.99
C LEU A 25 4.59 -1.69 -24.43
N ASP A 26 4.08 -0.69 -25.18
CA ASP A 26 4.52 -0.41 -26.55
C ASP A 26 6.03 -0.20 -26.63
N GLY A 27 6.58 0.54 -25.67
CA GLY A 27 8.03 0.73 -25.56
C GLY A 27 8.81 -0.56 -25.19
N PHE A 28 8.22 -1.49 -24.44
CA PHE A 28 8.82 -2.78 -24.16
C PHE A 28 8.87 -3.63 -25.44
N TYR A 29 7.72 -3.80 -26.12
CA TYR A 29 7.65 -4.55 -27.38
C TYR A 29 8.61 -3.99 -28.44
N GLY A 30 8.65 -2.66 -28.60
CA GLY A 30 9.52 -2.04 -29.59
C GLY A 30 11.02 -2.22 -29.32
N ARG A 31 11.45 -2.29 -28.05
CA ARG A 31 12.87 -2.53 -27.71
C ARG A 31 13.31 -3.99 -27.82
N HIS A 32 12.37 -4.91 -27.82
CA HIS A 32 12.64 -6.34 -27.78
C HIS A 32 12.17 -7.07 -29.05
N ASP A 33 11.87 -6.33 -30.13
CA ASP A 33 11.37 -6.86 -31.41
C ASP A 33 10.09 -7.72 -31.23
N GLY A 34 9.25 -7.32 -30.30
CA GLY A 34 8.10 -8.07 -29.81
C GLY A 34 8.36 -8.79 -28.50
N ALA A 35 7.33 -9.40 -27.95
CA ALA A 35 7.45 -10.26 -26.76
C ALA A 35 6.41 -11.37 -26.78
N ALA A 36 6.74 -12.51 -26.21
CA ALA A 36 5.77 -13.53 -25.86
C ALA A 36 5.10 -13.14 -24.56
N GLU A 37 3.77 -13.35 -24.50
CA GLU A 37 2.97 -13.09 -23.30
C GLU A 37 2.55 -14.42 -22.68
N ASP A 38 2.85 -14.58 -21.39
CA ASP A 38 2.34 -15.65 -20.55
C ASP A 38 1.72 -15.01 -19.30
N SER A 39 0.40 -14.95 -19.28
CA SER A 39 -0.35 -14.31 -18.21
C SER A 39 0.05 -12.81 -18.07
N LEU A 40 0.62 -12.43 -16.94
CA LEU A 40 1.12 -11.07 -16.68
C LEU A 40 2.65 -10.95 -16.87
N THR A 41 3.28 -11.92 -17.52
CA THR A 41 4.71 -11.91 -17.81
C THR A 41 4.97 -11.77 -19.30
N LEU A 42 5.79 -10.79 -19.66
CA LEU A 42 6.29 -10.55 -20.99
C LEU A 42 7.72 -11.09 -21.11
N THR A 43 8.03 -11.80 -22.17
CA THR A 43 9.40 -12.24 -22.49
C THR A 43 9.82 -11.68 -23.83
N GLY A 44 10.82 -10.81 -23.82
CA GLY A 44 11.32 -10.13 -25.01
C GLY A 44 11.89 -11.11 -26.05
N ALA A 45 11.46 -10.97 -27.30
CA ALA A 45 11.81 -11.89 -28.37
C ALA A 45 13.30 -11.84 -28.73
N SER A 46 13.93 -10.66 -28.67
CA SER A 46 15.32 -10.46 -29.12
C SER A 46 16.39 -10.90 -28.11
N ASN A 47 16.09 -10.88 -26.80
CA ASN A 47 17.13 -11.07 -25.77
C ASN A 47 16.66 -11.87 -24.54
N GLY A 48 15.38 -12.23 -24.46
CA GLY A 48 14.85 -13.00 -23.34
C GLY A 48 14.60 -12.19 -22.05
N ASP A 49 14.76 -10.87 -22.05
CA ASP A 49 14.44 -10.03 -20.91
C ASP A 49 12.98 -10.22 -20.50
N THR A 50 12.73 -10.32 -19.22
CA THR A 50 11.36 -10.51 -18.71
C THR A 50 10.82 -9.30 -17.99
N ALA A 51 9.51 -9.10 -18.13
CA ALA A 51 8.75 -8.08 -17.41
C ALA A 51 7.50 -8.70 -16.82
N THR A 52 7.48 -8.93 -15.51
CA THR A 52 6.29 -9.42 -14.80
C THR A 52 5.50 -8.25 -14.22
N LEU A 53 4.26 -8.11 -14.66
CA LEU A 53 3.34 -7.07 -14.19
C LEU A 53 2.63 -7.54 -12.93
N HIS A 54 2.63 -6.68 -11.92
CA HIS A 54 1.89 -6.88 -10.69
C HIS A 54 0.77 -5.84 -10.63
N PRO A 55 -0.50 -6.27 -10.75
CA PRO A 55 -1.65 -5.38 -10.68
C PRO A 55 -1.68 -4.55 -9.40
N PRO A 56 -2.31 -3.38 -9.41
CA PRO A 56 -2.57 -2.63 -8.19
C PRO A 56 -3.48 -3.41 -7.22
N PRO A 57 -3.54 -3.01 -5.95
CA PRO A 57 -4.45 -3.59 -4.97
C PRO A 57 -5.91 -3.57 -5.41
N GLY A 58 -6.63 -4.67 -5.15
CA GLY A 58 -8.04 -4.83 -5.49
C GLY A 58 -8.33 -5.34 -6.91
N PHE A 59 -7.29 -5.73 -7.64
CA PHE A 59 -7.40 -6.34 -8.98
C PHE A 59 -7.18 -7.85 -8.92
N ASP A 60 -7.71 -8.50 -7.90
CA ASP A 60 -7.65 -9.95 -7.76
C ASP A 60 -8.42 -10.62 -8.91
N GLY A 61 -7.80 -11.61 -9.55
CA GLY A 61 -8.38 -12.33 -10.68
C GLY A 61 -8.05 -11.77 -12.08
N VAL A 62 -7.27 -10.71 -12.18
CA VAL A 62 -6.67 -10.29 -13.46
C VAL A 62 -5.52 -11.23 -13.81
N THR A 63 -5.61 -11.89 -14.96
CA THR A 63 -4.70 -12.97 -15.36
C THR A 63 -3.81 -12.65 -16.55
N ASP A 64 -4.12 -11.61 -17.31
CA ASP A 64 -3.41 -11.24 -18.53
C ASP A 64 -3.31 -9.72 -18.73
N VAL A 65 -2.51 -9.30 -19.70
CA VAL A 65 -2.20 -7.89 -19.95
C VAL A 65 -3.44 -7.10 -20.43
N ASP A 66 -4.24 -7.67 -21.30
CA ASP A 66 -5.42 -6.99 -21.83
C ASP A 66 -6.52 -6.86 -20.76
N GLY A 67 -6.70 -7.90 -19.95
CA GLY A 67 -7.56 -7.88 -18.77
C GLY A 67 -7.12 -6.80 -17.78
N LEU A 68 -5.79 -6.66 -17.54
CA LEU A 68 -5.25 -5.60 -16.70
C LEU A 68 -5.56 -4.21 -17.26
N LEU A 69 -5.30 -3.98 -18.54
CA LEU A 69 -5.58 -2.70 -19.19
C LEU A 69 -7.07 -2.33 -19.11
N THR A 70 -7.94 -3.30 -19.30
CA THR A 70 -9.40 -3.14 -19.20
C THR A 70 -9.84 -2.81 -17.77
N ALA A 71 -9.34 -3.58 -16.80
CA ALA A 71 -9.69 -3.40 -15.38
C ALA A 71 -9.24 -2.04 -14.84
N LEU A 72 -8.10 -1.53 -15.29
CA LEU A 72 -7.57 -0.22 -14.88
C LEU A 72 -8.44 0.97 -15.27
N ILE A 73 -9.39 0.81 -16.21
CA ILE A 73 -10.35 1.86 -16.61
C ILE A 73 -11.32 2.19 -15.47
N ARG A 74 -11.70 1.16 -14.67
CA ARG A 74 -12.62 1.30 -13.53
C ARG A 74 -12.01 0.65 -12.30
N PRO A 75 -11.04 1.31 -11.65
CA PRO A 75 -10.39 0.76 -10.48
C PRO A 75 -11.38 0.61 -9.31
N PRO A 76 -11.25 -0.45 -8.50
CA PRO A 76 -12.03 -0.58 -7.28
C PRO A 76 -11.67 0.52 -6.29
N ARG A 77 -12.60 0.85 -5.38
CA ARG A 77 -12.27 1.65 -4.21
C ARG A 77 -11.30 0.90 -3.32
N ILE A 78 -10.40 1.63 -2.69
CA ILE A 78 -9.43 1.07 -1.75
C ILE A 78 -9.46 1.81 -0.42
N GLY A 79 -9.21 1.08 0.66
CA GLY A 79 -8.92 1.65 1.97
C GLY A 79 -7.42 1.91 2.10
N LEU A 80 -7.05 3.03 2.71
CA LEU A 80 -5.68 3.35 3.09
C LEU A 80 -5.55 3.38 4.61
N LEU A 81 -4.53 2.71 5.14
CA LEU A 81 -4.07 2.82 6.51
C LEU A 81 -2.58 3.19 6.52
N LEU A 82 -2.27 4.42 6.89
CA LEU A 82 -0.91 4.87 7.08
C LEU A 82 -0.65 5.04 8.57
N ALA A 83 0.37 4.35 9.11
CA ALA A 83 0.68 4.40 10.53
C ALA A 83 2.18 4.51 10.78
N ARG A 84 2.54 5.47 11.61
CA ARG A 84 3.87 5.65 12.18
C ARG A 84 3.77 6.00 13.66
N LYS A 85 4.86 5.93 14.39
CA LYS A 85 4.89 6.08 15.85
C LYS A 85 4.19 7.34 16.39
N GLY A 86 4.14 8.43 15.62
CA GLY A 86 3.57 9.71 16.04
C GLY A 86 2.24 10.08 15.36
N ALA A 87 1.79 9.31 14.39
CA ALA A 87 0.60 9.66 13.62
C ALA A 87 -0.04 8.45 12.93
N VAL A 88 -1.35 8.53 12.72
CA VAL A 88 -2.14 7.62 11.89
C VAL A 88 -2.98 8.42 10.91
N ALA A 89 -3.14 7.90 9.71
CA ALA A 89 -4.10 8.39 8.73
C ALA A 89 -4.87 7.20 8.14
N ALA A 90 -6.18 7.30 8.10
CA ALA A 90 -7.04 6.37 7.40
C ALA A 90 -7.86 7.11 6.34
N GLY A 91 -8.14 6.47 5.23
CA GLY A 91 -8.97 7.06 4.18
C GLY A 91 -9.54 6.03 3.22
N VAL A 92 -10.64 6.39 2.59
CA VAL A 92 -11.24 5.68 1.46
C VAL A 92 -10.89 6.45 0.19
N VAL A 93 -10.44 5.75 -0.82
CA VAL A 93 -9.99 6.30 -2.10
C VAL A 93 -10.87 5.76 -3.22
N ASP A 94 -11.36 6.67 -4.05
CA ASP A 94 -12.05 6.39 -5.30
C ASP A 94 -11.21 6.96 -6.46
N GLY A 95 -10.69 6.10 -7.30
CA GLY A 95 -9.70 6.51 -8.30
C GLY A 95 -8.45 7.12 -7.66
N THR A 96 -8.26 8.43 -7.78
CA THR A 96 -7.18 9.20 -7.11
C THR A 96 -7.70 10.08 -5.99
N ALA A 97 -9.00 10.19 -5.82
CA ALA A 97 -9.62 11.06 -4.85
C ALA A 97 -9.74 10.38 -3.48
N VAL A 98 -9.29 11.04 -2.44
CA VAL A 98 -9.57 10.64 -1.06
C VAL A 98 -10.96 11.16 -0.70
N VAL A 99 -11.97 10.28 -0.67
CA VAL A 99 -13.39 10.66 -0.49
C VAL A 99 -13.78 10.76 1.00
N VAL A 100 -13.17 9.94 1.84
CA VAL A 100 -13.32 10.01 3.30
C VAL A 100 -11.94 9.88 3.92
N SER A 101 -11.65 10.67 4.95
CA SER A 101 -10.37 10.53 5.65
C SER A 101 -10.40 11.07 7.07
N LYS A 102 -9.49 10.55 7.88
CA LYS A 102 -9.13 11.07 9.19
C LYS A 102 -7.64 10.94 9.42
N VAL A 103 -7.03 11.99 9.93
CA VAL A 103 -5.64 12.02 10.36
C VAL A 103 -5.60 12.38 11.85
N GLU A 104 -4.88 11.59 12.63
CA GLU A 104 -4.59 11.89 14.02
C GLU A 104 -3.10 11.84 14.30
N ARG A 105 -2.64 12.78 15.12
CA ARG A 105 -1.27 12.84 15.63
C ARG A 105 -1.28 12.55 17.11
N HIS A 106 -0.28 11.78 17.53
CA HIS A 106 -0.07 11.49 18.94
C HIS A 106 1.26 12.07 19.37
N TYR A 107 1.27 12.81 20.47
CA TYR A 107 2.51 13.28 21.06
C TYR A 107 3.32 12.06 21.57
N VAL A 108 4.47 11.83 20.98
CA VAL A 108 5.42 10.82 21.46
C VAL A 108 6.53 11.56 22.18
N GLN A 109 6.58 11.40 23.51
CA GLN A 109 7.65 11.97 24.32
C GLN A 109 9.00 11.46 23.84
N GLY A 110 9.92 12.38 23.49
CA GLY A 110 11.26 12.08 23.01
C GLY A 110 12.10 11.33 24.04
N ARG A 111 13.21 10.73 23.61
CA ARG A 111 14.19 10.09 24.49
C ARG A 111 14.79 11.12 25.44
N THR A 112 14.47 11.02 26.72
CA THR A 112 15.34 11.56 27.79
C THR A 112 16.28 10.45 28.25
N ALA A 113 17.57 10.66 28.11
CA ALA A 113 18.59 9.76 28.61
C ALA A 113 18.66 9.89 30.14
N ALA A 114 18.24 8.86 30.88
CA ALA A 114 18.48 8.72 32.30
C ALA A 114 18.87 7.27 32.58
N GLY A 115 20.03 7.06 33.15
CA GLY A 115 20.56 5.75 33.51
C GLY A 115 20.08 5.29 34.90
N GLY A 116 20.08 3.97 35.13
CA GLY A 116 19.83 3.35 36.41
C GLY A 116 18.59 2.46 36.47
N GLN A 117 18.28 1.87 37.60
CA GLN A 117 17.20 0.91 37.90
C GLN A 117 15.79 1.19 37.34
N SER A 118 15.64 2.24 36.60
CA SER A 118 14.38 2.64 35.93
C SER A 118 14.14 1.94 34.58
N GLN A 119 15.05 1.16 34.01
CA GLN A 119 14.92 0.59 32.66
C GLN A 119 13.66 -0.26 32.50
N GLN A 120 13.31 -1.10 33.49
CA GLN A 120 12.09 -1.91 33.42
C GLN A 120 10.80 -1.07 33.52
N ARG A 121 10.81 -0.04 34.38
CA ARG A 121 9.68 0.90 34.49
C ARG A 121 9.52 1.72 33.22
N TYR A 122 10.62 2.12 32.60
CA TYR A 122 10.61 2.85 31.32
C TYR A 122 10.18 1.95 30.14
N ALA A 123 10.58 0.67 30.11
CA ALA A 123 10.11 -0.29 29.12
C ALA A 123 8.59 -0.47 29.20
N ARG A 124 8.06 -0.78 30.39
CA ARG A 124 6.62 -0.92 30.66
C ARG A 124 5.81 0.32 30.29
N ARG A 125 6.35 1.52 30.58
CA ARG A 125 5.69 2.77 30.25
C ARG A 125 5.67 3.00 28.72
N ARG A 126 6.71 2.63 27.99
CA ARG A 126 6.77 2.68 26.53
C ARG A 126 5.80 1.69 25.88
N ASP A 127 5.69 0.48 26.42
CA ASP A 127 4.77 -0.55 25.93
C ASP A 127 3.30 -0.11 26.13
N ASN A 128 2.99 0.44 27.31
CA ASN A 128 1.66 0.98 27.57
C ASN A 128 1.31 2.17 26.66
N GLN A 129 2.28 3.06 26.37
CA GLN A 129 2.09 4.17 25.45
C GLN A 129 1.91 3.70 24.01
N ALA A 130 2.66 2.68 23.57
CA ALA A 130 2.52 2.08 22.24
C ALA A 130 1.15 1.42 22.07
N THR A 131 0.72 0.65 23.07
CA THR A 131 -0.60 0.01 23.09
C THR A 131 -1.73 1.07 23.05
N ALA A 132 -1.65 2.10 23.87
CA ALA A 132 -2.64 3.19 23.89
C ALA A 132 -2.65 3.96 22.55
N ALA A 133 -1.51 4.13 21.89
CA ALA A 133 -1.42 4.75 20.57
C ALA A 133 -2.05 3.85 19.48
N ALA A 134 -1.79 2.53 19.53
CA ALA A 134 -2.39 1.56 18.61
C ALA A 134 -3.91 1.52 18.76
N ASN A 135 -4.44 1.52 19.99
CA ASN A 135 -5.89 1.52 20.25
C ASN A 135 -6.57 2.78 19.68
N ARG A 136 -5.98 3.97 19.91
CA ARG A 136 -6.51 5.23 19.34
C ARG A 136 -6.45 5.21 17.82
N ALA A 137 -5.36 4.67 17.24
CA ALA A 137 -5.25 4.51 15.80
C ALA A 137 -6.31 3.54 15.26
N ALA A 138 -6.60 2.45 15.97
CA ALA A 138 -7.66 1.52 15.63
C ALA A 138 -9.05 2.19 15.65
N ASP A 139 -9.32 3.11 16.59
CA ASP A 139 -10.57 3.90 16.62
C ASP A 139 -10.73 4.76 15.36
N VAL A 140 -9.63 5.36 14.88
CA VAL A 140 -9.62 6.13 13.62
C VAL A 140 -9.93 5.24 12.44
N VAL A 141 -9.25 4.10 12.36
CA VAL A 141 -9.43 3.12 11.27
C VAL A 141 -10.83 2.54 11.27
N ALA A 142 -11.34 2.15 12.43
CA ALA A 142 -12.71 1.63 12.58
C ALA A 142 -13.75 2.63 12.07
N ARG A 143 -13.63 3.88 12.49
CA ARG A 143 -14.56 4.96 12.07
C ARG A 143 -14.56 5.21 10.58
N VAL A 144 -13.39 5.18 9.96
CA VAL A 144 -13.20 5.56 8.54
C VAL A 144 -13.44 4.39 7.61
N LEU A 145 -12.93 3.18 7.94
CA LEU A 145 -12.87 2.08 6.99
C LEU A 145 -13.93 0.98 7.21
N LEU A 146 -14.41 0.74 8.45
CA LEU A 146 -15.41 -0.32 8.68
C LEU A 146 -16.71 -0.12 7.90
N PRO A 147 -17.23 1.12 7.70
CA PRO A 147 -18.42 1.31 6.87
C PRO A 147 -18.29 0.81 5.43
N TYR A 148 -17.06 0.62 4.96
CA TYR A 148 -16.72 0.19 3.60
C TYR A 148 -16.01 -1.18 3.56
N GLY A 149 -15.78 -1.79 4.72
CA GLY A 149 -14.90 -2.95 4.89
C GLY A 149 -15.59 -4.30 4.72
N THR A 150 -16.88 -4.34 4.38
CA THR A 150 -17.63 -5.58 4.16
C THR A 150 -18.19 -5.61 2.75
N ALA A 151 -18.43 -6.82 2.21
CA ALA A 151 -19.02 -6.99 0.88
C ALA A 151 -20.45 -6.43 0.78
N ASP A 152 -21.16 -6.35 1.91
CA ASP A 152 -22.53 -5.83 1.98
C ASP A 152 -22.58 -4.29 2.14
N ALA A 153 -21.44 -3.62 2.18
CA ALA A 153 -21.39 -2.16 2.19
C ALA A 153 -21.96 -1.60 0.88
N GLU A 154 -22.64 -0.48 0.93
CA GLU A 154 -23.18 0.18 -0.26
C GLU A 154 -22.06 0.49 -1.29
N GLU A 155 -20.88 0.82 -0.81
CA GLU A 155 -19.71 1.14 -1.60
C GLU A 155 -18.45 0.46 -1.05
N PRO A 156 -18.30 -0.87 -1.22
CA PRO A 156 -17.23 -1.61 -0.58
C PRO A 156 -15.85 -1.26 -1.13
N ILE A 157 -14.84 -1.34 -0.26
CA ILE A 157 -13.43 -1.31 -0.70
C ILE A 157 -13.02 -2.71 -1.16
N GLY A 158 -12.33 -2.80 -2.31
CA GLY A 158 -11.80 -4.04 -2.83
C GLY A 158 -10.46 -4.45 -2.22
N ALA A 159 -9.73 -3.52 -1.59
CA ALA A 159 -8.46 -3.80 -0.92
C ALA A 159 -8.16 -2.80 0.19
N LEU A 160 -7.36 -3.23 1.17
CA LEU A 160 -6.75 -2.37 2.20
C LEU A 160 -5.25 -2.24 1.93
N VAL A 161 -4.81 -1.04 1.60
CA VAL A 161 -3.40 -0.71 1.40
C VAL A 161 -2.83 -0.09 2.66
N CYS A 162 -1.75 -0.66 3.17
CA CYS A 162 -1.08 -0.17 4.36
C CYS A 162 0.22 0.55 4.01
N GLY A 163 0.65 1.49 4.86
CA GLY A 163 1.92 2.20 4.69
C GLY A 163 2.52 2.68 6.01
N GLY A 164 3.84 2.92 5.99
CA GLY A 164 4.60 3.42 7.11
C GLY A 164 5.35 2.36 7.89
N ASP A 165 5.17 2.32 9.19
CA ASP A 165 5.85 1.35 10.08
C ASP A 165 5.03 0.06 10.16
N ARG A 166 5.64 -1.07 9.74
CA ARG A 166 4.98 -2.39 9.75
C ARG A 166 4.49 -2.77 11.14
N LEU A 167 5.31 -2.61 12.16
CA LEU A 167 4.94 -2.99 13.52
C LEU A 167 3.75 -2.16 14.03
N MET A 168 3.71 -0.88 13.67
CA MET A 168 2.59 -0.01 14.05
C MET A 168 1.31 -0.38 13.29
N VAL A 169 1.40 -0.65 11.98
CA VAL A 169 0.27 -1.15 11.17
C VAL A 169 -0.27 -2.45 11.75
N ASP A 170 0.61 -3.41 12.05
CA ASP A 170 0.22 -4.72 12.59
C ASP A 170 -0.43 -4.57 13.98
N ALA A 171 0.12 -3.69 14.84
CA ALA A 171 -0.47 -3.40 16.15
C ALA A 171 -1.87 -2.76 16.05
N VAL A 172 -2.10 -1.89 15.06
CA VAL A 172 -3.43 -1.31 14.82
C VAL A 172 -4.41 -2.38 14.33
N LEU A 173 -4.01 -3.19 13.35
CA LEU A 173 -4.85 -4.23 12.76
C LEU A 173 -5.09 -5.45 13.69
N ALA A 174 -4.37 -5.55 14.80
CA ALA A 174 -4.63 -6.53 15.85
C ALA A 174 -5.92 -6.25 16.65
N ASP A 175 -6.52 -5.07 16.52
CA ASP A 175 -7.81 -4.76 17.14
C ASP A 175 -8.91 -5.62 16.52
N ARG A 176 -9.65 -6.34 17.38
CA ARG A 176 -10.69 -7.31 16.96
C ARG A 176 -11.78 -6.69 16.11
N ARG A 177 -12.09 -5.42 16.30
CA ARG A 177 -13.09 -4.69 15.50
C ARG A 177 -12.69 -4.59 14.03
N LEU A 178 -11.39 -4.61 13.74
CA LEU A 178 -10.84 -4.47 12.39
C LEU A 178 -10.69 -5.82 11.66
N ALA A 179 -11.13 -6.92 12.27
CA ALA A 179 -11.09 -8.25 11.66
C ALA A 179 -11.69 -8.32 10.24
N PRO A 180 -12.81 -7.61 9.91
CA PRO A 180 -13.35 -7.60 8.55
C PRO A 180 -12.39 -7.01 7.49
N LEU A 181 -11.44 -6.18 7.89
CA LEU A 181 -10.47 -5.56 6.99
C LEU A 181 -9.26 -6.46 6.67
N LEU A 182 -9.01 -7.49 7.49
CA LEU A 182 -7.82 -8.34 7.34
C LEU A 182 -7.77 -9.11 6.01
N PRO A 183 -8.88 -9.70 5.51
CA PRO A 183 -8.87 -10.37 4.22
C PRO A 183 -8.56 -9.44 3.04
N LEU A 184 -8.86 -8.14 3.18
CA LEU A 184 -8.64 -7.12 2.16
C LEU A 184 -7.21 -6.59 2.17
N ARG A 185 -6.39 -6.97 3.17
CA ARG A 185 -5.05 -6.42 3.33
C ARG A 185 -4.12 -6.84 2.20
N HIS A 186 -3.68 -5.87 1.41
CA HIS A 186 -2.67 -6.08 0.38
C HIS A 186 -1.28 -6.29 1.01
N PRO A 187 -0.47 -7.27 0.52
CA PRO A 187 0.82 -7.63 1.13
C PRO A 187 1.89 -6.55 1.02
N HIS A 188 1.81 -5.70 -0.02
CA HIS A 188 2.78 -4.62 -0.23
C HIS A 188 2.54 -3.47 0.73
N LEU A 189 3.57 -3.12 1.51
CA LEU A 189 3.56 -1.97 2.41
C LEU A 189 4.16 -0.75 1.70
N LEU A 190 3.39 0.33 1.63
CA LEU A 190 3.88 1.59 1.06
C LEU A 190 4.92 2.23 2.00
N ASP A 191 6.04 2.65 1.42
CA ASP A 191 6.96 3.53 2.12
C ASP A 191 6.39 4.96 2.10
N CYS A 192 6.08 5.50 3.27
CA CYS A 192 5.55 6.85 3.40
C CYS A 192 6.18 7.57 4.60
N PRO A 193 6.32 8.90 4.56
CA PRO A 193 6.73 9.71 5.70
C PRO A 193 5.65 9.73 6.79
N GLU A 194 5.82 10.58 7.79
CA GLU A 194 4.82 10.75 8.86
C GLU A 194 3.43 11.06 8.28
N PRO A 195 2.38 10.29 8.67
CA PRO A 195 1.03 10.44 8.13
C PRO A 195 0.47 11.85 8.30
N ARG A 196 0.04 12.44 7.18
CA ARG A 196 -0.66 13.72 7.04
C ARG A 196 -1.63 13.60 5.89
N LEU A 197 -2.56 14.53 5.73
CA LEU A 197 -3.51 14.50 4.62
C LEU A 197 -2.80 14.47 3.26
N ALA A 198 -1.78 15.30 3.04
CA ALA A 198 -1.00 15.29 1.80
C ALA A 198 -0.31 13.93 1.55
N VAL A 199 0.24 13.29 2.60
CA VAL A 199 0.84 11.95 2.49
C VAL A 199 -0.21 10.88 2.15
N LEU A 200 -1.43 11.01 2.67
CA LEU A 200 -2.54 10.12 2.33
C LEU A 200 -2.95 10.30 0.85
N GLN A 201 -2.99 11.53 0.35
CA GLN A 201 -3.25 11.83 -1.06
C GLN A 201 -2.14 11.28 -1.98
N ASP A 202 -0.86 11.44 -1.60
CA ASP A 202 0.26 10.86 -2.32
C ASP A 202 0.19 9.31 -2.33
N ALA A 203 -0.22 8.71 -1.22
CA ALA A 203 -0.42 7.27 -1.09
C ALA A 203 -1.56 6.76 -1.99
N ALA A 204 -2.65 7.52 -2.13
CA ALA A 204 -3.75 7.21 -3.03
C ALA A 204 -3.27 7.10 -4.49
N VAL A 205 -2.44 8.05 -4.93
CA VAL A 205 -1.82 8.01 -6.26
C VAL A 205 -0.81 6.87 -6.39
N ALA A 206 -0.02 6.61 -5.34
CA ALA A 206 1.00 5.56 -5.37
C ALA A 206 0.39 4.15 -5.40
N ALA A 207 -0.72 3.93 -4.68
CA ALA A 207 -1.39 2.64 -4.61
C ALA A 207 -1.96 2.16 -5.95
N ARG A 208 -2.27 3.09 -6.87
CA ARG A 208 -2.79 2.75 -8.21
C ARG A 208 -1.73 2.29 -9.21
N ARG A 209 -0.45 2.38 -8.86
CA ARG A 209 0.62 2.05 -9.81
C ARG A 209 0.71 0.55 -10.04
N VAL A 210 0.85 0.17 -11.29
CA VAL A 210 1.28 -1.17 -11.68
C VAL A 210 2.77 -1.29 -11.37
N ARG A 211 3.14 -2.31 -10.60
CA ARG A 211 4.53 -2.62 -10.30
C ARG A 211 5.03 -3.64 -11.32
N ILE A 212 6.16 -3.40 -11.89
CA ILE A 212 6.75 -4.27 -12.92
C ILE A 212 8.11 -4.73 -12.45
N HIS A 213 8.29 -6.03 -12.36
CA HIS A 213 9.59 -6.65 -12.09
C HIS A 213 10.29 -6.93 -13.41
N LEU A 214 11.42 -6.28 -13.63
CA LEU A 214 12.25 -6.45 -14.82
C LEU A 214 13.46 -7.29 -14.49
N VAL A 215 13.69 -8.34 -15.28
CA VAL A 215 14.88 -9.19 -15.19
C VAL A 215 15.48 -9.27 -16.59
N PRO A 216 16.76 -8.85 -16.73
CA PRO A 216 17.52 -8.98 -17.98
C PRO A 216 17.82 -10.41 -18.35
#